data_aad3cc52448f59a0afb4a04952e72505
#
_entry.id   aad3cc52448f59a0afb4a04952e72505
#
_cell.length_a   1.000
_cell.length_b   1.000
_cell.length_c   1.000
_cell.angle_alpha   90.00
_cell.angle_beta   90.00
_cell.angle_gamma   90.00
#
_symmetry.space_group_name_H-M   'P 1'
#
loop_
_entity.id
_entity.type
_entity.pdbx_description
1 polymer ?
#
loop_
_entity_poly.entity_id
_entity_poly.type
_entity_poly.pdbx_seq_one_letter_code
_entity_poly.pdbx_strand_id
1 'polypeptide(L)'
;MAKRVLLLGVRADLLEGVMRELRGEGVEFLDGTGVSDVEPAFRQADIDHVVIGGGLDPEDRAAIARQVFRSSDRATVHMKDQMSGPEGLLPFVRAVLAGLGGYDPQQSPNAILRAQQASPDDR
;
A
#
# COMPACT_ATOMS: atom_id res chain seq x y z
N MET A 1 11.89 -9.45 -8.79
CA MET A 1 11.46 -9.83 -7.45
C MET A 1 10.02 -9.41 -7.25
N ALA A 2 9.27 -10.24 -6.58
CA ALA A 2 7.87 -9.94 -6.35
C ALA A 2 7.71 -8.84 -5.32
N LYS A 3 6.73 -7.98 -5.53
CA LYS A 3 6.32 -7.04 -4.50
C LYS A 3 5.52 -7.79 -3.44
N ARG A 4 5.73 -7.43 -2.19
CA ARG A 4 5.00 -8.05 -1.09
C ARG A 4 4.07 -7.02 -0.48
N VAL A 5 2.80 -7.38 -0.42
CA VAL A 5 1.73 -6.49 0.02
C VAL A 5 1.00 -7.12 1.19
N LEU A 6 0.88 -6.36 2.27
CA LEU A 6 0.00 -6.74 3.37
C LEU A 6 -1.33 -6.04 3.15
N LEU A 7 -2.38 -6.81 2.93
CA LEU A 7 -3.71 -6.30 2.62
C LEU A 7 -4.61 -6.49 3.83
N LEU A 8 -5.12 -5.39 4.37
CA LEU A 8 -5.90 -5.41 5.59
C LEU A 8 -7.30 -4.87 5.36
N GLY A 9 -8.29 -5.55 5.86
CA GLY A 9 -9.68 -5.13 5.75
C GLY A 9 -10.60 -6.00 6.58
N VAL A 10 -11.85 -5.57 6.74
CA VAL A 10 -12.79 -6.28 7.60
C VAL A 10 -13.43 -7.47 6.90
N ARG A 11 -13.42 -7.51 5.58
CA ARG A 11 -14.10 -8.58 4.84
C ARG A 11 -13.07 -9.50 4.20
N ALA A 12 -12.90 -10.66 4.82
CA ALA A 12 -11.92 -11.64 4.34
C ALA A 12 -12.25 -12.11 2.91
N ASP A 13 -13.53 -12.23 2.58
CA ASP A 13 -13.93 -12.66 1.25
C ASP A 13 -13.50 -11.65 0.18
N LEU A 14 -13.60 -10.36 0.48
CA LEU A 14 -13.21 -9.33 -0.44
C LEU A 14 -11.68 -9.32 -0.64
N LEU A 15 -10.95 -9.47 0.45
CA LEU A 15 -9.49 -9.53 0.38
C LEU A 15 -9.05 -10.72 -0.47
N GLU A 16 -9.68 -11.86 -0.26
CA GLU A 16 -9.33 -13.05 -1.01
C GLU A 16 -9.61 -12.89 -2.50
N GLY A 17 -10.71 -12.21 -2.83
CA GLY A 17 -11.03 -11.94 -4.23
C GLY A 17 -9.98 -11.08 -4.90
N VAL A 18 -9.51 -10.04 -4.21
CA VAL A 18 -8.47 -9.18 -4.76
C VAL A 18 -7.16 -9.95 -4.92
N MET A 19 -6.79 -10.72 -3.91
CA MET A 19 -5.55 -11.49 -3.97
C MET A 19 -5.59 -12.51 -5.11
N ARG A 20 -6.73 -13.14 -5.32
CA ARG A 20 -6.88 -14.11 -6.39
C ARG A 20 -6.77 -13.45 -7.76
N GLU A 21 -7.37 -12.27 -7.89
CA GLU A 21 -7.36 -11.56 -9.17
C GLU A 21 -5.96 -11.10 -9.55
N LEU A 22 -5.14 -10.76 -8.57
CA LEU A 22 -3.80 -10.23 -8.83
C LEU A 22 -2.70 -11.27 -8.69
N ARG A 23 -3.05 -12.51 -8.37
CA ARG A 23 -2.06 -13.56 -8.23
C ARG A 23 -1.36 -13.76 -9.57
N GLY A 24 -0.04 -13.87 -9.52
CA GLY A 24 0.71 -14.07 -10.75
C GLY A 24 1.16 -12.80 -11.44
N GLU A 25 0.78 -11.64 -10.90
CA GLU A 25 1.19 -10.36 -11.48
C GLU A 25 2.41 -9.79 -10.76
N GLY A 26 3.30 -10.63 -10.30
CA GLY A 26 4.51 -10.16 -9.64
C GLY A 26 4.29 -9.66 -8.23
N VAL A 27 3.26 -10.15 -7.56
CA VAL A 27 2.93 -9.71 -6.22
C VAL A 27 2.67 -10.93 -5.33
N GLU A 28 3.14 -10.84 -4.09
CA GLU A 28 2.83 -11.81 -3.05
C GLU A 28 2.05 -11.09 -1.97
N PHE A 29 0.99 -11.73 -1.50
CA PHE A 29 0.12 -11.12 -0.51
C PHE A 29 0.19 -11.82 0.83
N LEU A 30 0.17 -10.99 1.90
CA LEU A 30 -0.26 -11.43 3.21
C LEU A 30 -1.53 -10.65 3.51
N ASP A 31 -2.40 -11.18 4.35
CA ASP A 31 -3.64 -10.49 4.65
C ASP A 31 -3.95 -10.55 6.14
N GLY A 32 -4.86 -9.71 6.56
CA GLY A 32 -5.30 -9.66 7.93
C GLY A 32 -6.50 -8.77 8.08
N THR A 33 -7.05 -8.72 9.28
CA THR A 33 -8.26 -7.97 9.53
C THR A 33 -8.10 -6.86 10.57
N GLY A 34 -6.94 -6.71 11.14
CA GLY A 34 -6.76 -5.67 12.15
C GLY A 34 -5.31 -5.46 12.53
N VAL A 35 -5.11 -4.57 13.49
CA VAL A 35 -3.78 -4.15 13.90
C VAL A 35 -2.93 -5.30 14.44
N SER A 36 -3.57 -6.29 15.07
CA SER A 36 -2.81 -7.42 15.64
C SER A 36 -2.18 -8.30 14.58
N ASP A 37 -2.58 -8.15 13.32
CA ASP A 37 -1.98 -8.93 12.24
C ASP A 37 -0.73 -8.27 11.64
N VAL A 38 -0.43 -7.03 12.00
CA VAL A 38 0.63 -6.28 11.36
C VAL A 38 2.01 -6.80 11.76
N GLU A 39 2.30 -6.85 13.05
CA GLU A 39 3.62 -7.27 13.50
C GLU A 39 3.97 -8.68 13.05
N PRO A 40 3.04 -9.66 13.18
CA PRO A 40 3.36 -11.00 12.70
C PRO A 40 3.66 -11.04 11.20
N ALA A 41 2.97 -10.23 10.41
CA ALA A 41 3.23 -10.19 8.98
C ALA A 41 4.64 -9.69 8.68
N PHE A 42 5.08 -8.66 9.38
CA PHE A 42 6.43 -8.14 9.18
C PHE A 42 7.51 -9.09 9.70
N ARG A 43 7.19 -9.93 10.65
CA ARG A 43 8.14 -10.97 11.07
C ARG A 43 8.23 -12.09 10.04
N GLN A 44 7.17 -12.28 9.26
CA GLN A 44 7.10 -13.36 8.30
C GLN A 44 7.74 -13.00 6.97
N ALA A 45 7.72 -11.74 6.57
CA ALA A 45 8.19 -11.32 5.26
C ALA A 45 8.59 -9.85 5.27
N ASP A 46 9.41 -9.48 4.29
CA ASP A 46 9.72 -8.08 4.04
C ASP A 46 8.58 -7.48 3.23
N ILE A 47 7.75 -6.70 3.90
CA ILE A 47 6.58 -6.11 3.27
C ILE A 47 6.98 -4.82 2.57
N ASP A 48 6.58 -4.66 1.31
CA ASP A 48 6.85 -3.44 0.55
C ASP A 48 5.74 -2.41 0.73
N HIS A 49 4.50 -2.87 0.71
CA HIS A 49 3.33 -1.98 0.78
C HIS A 49 2.30 -2.56 1.72
N VAL A 50 1.70 -1.69 2.52
CA VAL A 50 0.55 -2.05 3.34
C VAL A 50 -0.66 -1.32 2.78
N VAL A 51 -1.71 -2.04 2.43
CA VAL A 51 -2.94 -1.47 1.91
C VAL A 51 -4.03 -1.68 2.94
N ILE A 52 -4.66 -0.58 3.35
CA ILE A 52 -5.69 -0.60 4.37
C ILE A 52 -7.03 -0.33 3.71
N GLY A 53 -7.94 -1.28 3.80
CA GLY A 53 -9.26 -1.16 3.19
C GLY A 53 -10.13 -0.12 3.88
N GLY A 54 -11.13 0.36 3.16
CA GLY A 54 -11.99 1.43 3.63
C GLY A 54 -13.02 1.04 4.66
N GLY A 55 -13.19 -0.25 4.92
CA GLY A 55 -14.18 -0.71 5.89
C GLY A 55 -13.74 -0.65 7.34
N LEU A 56 -12.46 -0.42 7.59
CA LEU A 56 -11.96 -0.25 8.94
C LEU A 56 -12.24 1.17 9.42
N ASP A 57 -12.55 1.32 10.71
CA ASP A 57 -12.84 2.65 11.20
C ASP A 57 -11.56 3.48 11.32
N PRO A 58 -11.68 4.80 11.46
CA PRO A 58 -10.49 5.66 11.47
C PRO A 58 -9.50 5.34 12.57
N GLU A 59 -9.98 4.94 13.75
CA GLU A 59 -9.08 4.62 14.85
C GLU A 59 -8.27 3.37 14.56
N ASP A 60 -8.93 2.36 13.99
CA ASP A 60 -8.24 1.13 13.62
C ASP A 60 -7.21 1.41 12.53
N ARG A 61 -7.57 2.23 11.55
CA ARG A 61 -6.63 2.56 10.48
C ARG A 61 -5.42 3.31 11.01
N ALA A 62 -5.64 4.22 11.96
CA ALA A 62 -4.52 4.94 12.56
C ALA A 62 -3.62 4.00 13.37
N ALA A 63 -4.22 3.07 14.10
CA ALA A 63 -3.46 2.11 14.88
C ALA A 63 -2.61 1.21 13.98
N ILE A 64 -3.18 0.79 12.85
CA ILE A 64 -2.46 -0.02 11.88
C ILE A 64 -1.27 0.75 11.32
N ALA A 65 -1.49 1.99 10.89
CA ALA A 65 -0.42 2.79 10.33
C ALA A 65 0.71 2.99 11.36
N ARG A 66 0.35 3.24 12.60
CA ARG A 66 1.33 3.42 13.66
C ARG A 66 2.14 2.14 13.87
N GLN A 67 1.47 0.99 13.84
CA GLN A 67 2.16 -0.28 14.02
C GLN A 67 3.10 -0.57 12.85
N VAL A 68 2.70 -0.20 11.62
CA VAL A 68 3.58 -0.36 10.47
C VAL A 68 4.85 0.45 10.66
N PHE A 69 4.72 1.70 11.10
CA PHE A 69 5.88 2.57 11.30
C PHE A 69 6.81 2.02 12.38
N ARG A 70 6.27 1.31 13.36
CA ARG A 70 7.10 0.65 14.37
C ARG A 70 7.78 -0.61 13.84
N SER A 71 7.19 -1.23 12.85
CA SER A 71 7.69 -2.51 12.33
C SER A 71 8.66 -2.34 11.16
N SER A 72 8.61 -1.22 10.47
CA SER A 72 9.41 -1.03 9.26
C SER A 72 9.65 0.46 9.02
N ASP A 73 10.85 0.79 8.54
CA ASP A 73 11.16 2.15 8.13
C ASP A 73 11.13 2.28 6.61
N ARG A 74 10.70 1.24 5.90
CA ARG A 74 10.72 1.26 4.45
C ARG A 74 9.37 0.97 3.80
N ALA A 75 8.47 0.26 4.48
CA ALA A 75 7.17 -0.07 3.91
C ALA A 75 6.30 1.18 3.79
N THR A 76 5.55 1.28 2.71
CA THR A 76 4.63 2.39 2.51
C THR A 76 3.22 1.98 2.92
N VAL A 77 2.43 2.94 3.35
CA VAL A 77 1.06 2.70 3.83
C VAL A 77 0.10 3.43 2.91
N HIS A 78 -0.92 2.72 2.44
CA HIS A 78 -1.90 3.26 1.52
C HIS A 78 -3.30 2.99 2.06
N MET A 79 -4.06 4.03 2.31
CA MET A 79 -5.41 3.91 2.88
C MET A 79 -6.44 4.18 1.81
N LYS A 80 -7.31 3.21 1.60
CA LYS A 80 -8.39 3.37 0.64
C LYS A 80 -9.47 4.26 1.25
N ASP A 81 -10.09 5.07 0.41
CA ASP A 81 -11.23 5.88 0.84
C ASP A 81 -12.44 4.99 1.11
N GLN A 82 -13.39 5.52 1.87
CA GLN A 82 -14.60 4.76 2.18
C GLN A 82 -15.67 4.91 1.10
N MET A 83 -15.64 6.00 0.38
CA MET A 83 -16.71 6.34 -0.55
C MET A 83 -16.77 5.46 -1.78
N SER A 84 -15.64 4.94 -2.23
CA SER A 84 -15.65 4.13 -3.45
C SER A 84 -16.18 2.72 -3.23
N GLY A 85 -16.45 2.34 -1.97
CA GLY A 85 -17.08 1.07 -1.67
C GLY A 85 -16.19 -0.13 -1.92
N PRO A 86 -16.74 -1.34 -1.69
CA PRO A 86 -15.92 -2.56 -1.85
C PRO A 86 -15.37 -2.77 -3.25
N GLU A 87 -16.11 -2.35 -4.28
CA GLU A 87 -15.64 -2.55 -5.65
C GLU A 87 -14.42 -1.66 -5.97
N GLY A 88 -14.13 -0.68 -5.14
CA GLY A 88 -12.97 0.16 -5.36
C GLY A 88 -11.66 -0.44 -4.88
N LEU A 89 -11.71 -1.56 -4.16
CA LEU A 89 -10.48 -2.10 -3.58
C LEU A 89 -9.52 -2.64 -4.64
N LEU A 90 -10.01 -3.40 -5.59
CA LEU A 90 -9.15 -3.96 -6.63
C LEU A 90 -8.44 -2.87 -7.44
N PRO A 91 -9.15 -1.86 -7.98
CA PRO A 91 -8.42 -0.81 -8.69
C PRO A 91 -7.49 -0.01 -7.79
N PHE A 92 -7.80 0.12 -6.50
CA PHE A 92 -6.92 0.80 -5.58
C PHE A 92 -5.60 0.04 -5.41
N VAL A 93 -5.68 -1.28 -5.21
CA VAL A 93 -4.47 -2.10 -5.08
C VAL A 93 -3.66 -2.08 -6.38
N ARG A 94 -4.33 -2.12 -7.52
CA ARG A 94 -3.61 -2.02 -8.79
C ARG A 94 -2.86 -0.70 -8.91
N ALA A 95 -3.47 0.39 -8.45
CA ALA A 95 -2.82 1.69 -8.50
C ALA A 95 -1.60 1.74 -7.58
N VAL A 96 -1.71 1.14 -6.40
CA VAL A 96 -0.57 1.07 -5.49
C VAL A 96 0.57 0.30 -6.12
N LEU A 97 0.26 -0.84 -6.72
CA LEU A 97 1.28 -1.66 -7.36
C LEU A 97 1.92 -0.96 -8.55
N ALA A 98 1.15 -0.15 -9.26
CA ALA A 98 1.67 0.64 -10.37
C ALA A 98 2.43 1.86 -9.91
N GLY A 99 2.42 2.17 -8.62
CA GLY A 99 3.13 3.33 -8.10
C GLY A 99 2.42 4.63 -8.32
N LEU A 100 1.08 4.56 -8.50
CA LEU A 100 0.26 5.75 -8.70
C LEU A 100 0.81 6.65 -9.80
N GLY A 101 1.11 6.07 -10.92
CA GLY A 101 1.71 6.80 -12.03
C GLY A 101 3.06 6.25 -12.36
N GLY A 102 3.50 5.29 -11.58
CA GLY A 102 4.70 4.57 -11.88
C GLY A 102 5.94 5.26 -11.33
N TYR A 103 6.53 4.70 -10.32
CA TYR A 103 7.85 5.14 -9.92
C TYR A 103 8.84 4.62 -10.96
N ASP A 104 9.58 5.53 -11.53
CA ASP A 104 10.64 5.18 -12.46
C ASP A 104 11.96 5.37 -11.74
N PRO A 105 12.72 4.32 -11.51
CA PRO A 105 14.00 4.47 -10.84
C PRO A 105 14.96 5.40 -11.60
N GLN A 106 14.75 5.58 -12.89
CA GLN A 106 15.56 6.49 -13.66
C GLN A 106 15.20 7.94 -13.40
N GLN A 107 13.97 8.17 -12.90
CA GLN A 107 13.57 9.49 -12.51
C GLN A 107 13.55 9.53 -11.00
N SER A 108 14.69 9.59 -10.39
CA SER A 108 14.79 9.59 -8.94
C SER A 108 14.08 10.82 -8.36
N PRO A 109 13.74 10.80 -7.08
CA PRO A 109 13.16 11.98 -6.46
C PRO A 109 14.00 13.23 -6.63
N ASN A 110 15.32 13.08 -6.70
CA ASN A 110 16.18 14.21 -6.94
C ASN A 110 15.96 14.82 -8.31
N ALA A 111 15.67 14.00 -9.30
CA ALA A 111 15.38 14.53 -10.63
C ALA A 111 14.10 15.36 -10.62
N ILE A 112 13.09 14.93 -9.88
CA ILE A 112 11.87 15.69 -9.77
C ILE A 112 12.12 17.02 -9.06
N LEU A 113 12.90 17.00 -8.00
CA LEU A 113 13.22 18.21 -7.30
C LEU A 113 14.00 19.19 -8.17
N ARG A 114 14.93 18.68 -8.95
CA ARG A 114 15.69 19.54 -9.84
C ARG A 114 14.80 20.19 -10.88
N ALA A 115 13.83 19.45 -11.40
CA ALA A 115 12.91 20.02 -12.36
C ALA A 115 12.09 21.15 -11.74
N GLN A 116 11.67 20.98 -10.51
CA GLN A 116 10.92 22.02 -9.83
C GLN A 116 11.79 23.23 -9.51
N GLN A 117 13.01 23.01 -9.17
CA GLN A 117 13.90 24.09 -8.83
C GLN A 117 14.39 24.86 -10.04
N ALA A 118 14.32 24.23 -11.18
CA ALA A 118 14.73 24.87 -12.41
C ALA A 118 13.60 25.63 -13.06
N SER A 119 12.60 26.02 -12.31
CA SER A 119 11.51 26.77 -12.90
C SER A 119 12.03 28.12 -13.38
N PRO A 120 11.31 28.68 -14.33
CA PRO A 120 11.86 29.83 -15.02
C PRO A 120 12.13 31.02 -14.14
N ASP A 121 11.42 31.12 -13.06
CA ASP A 121 11.67 32.22 -12.24
C ASP A 121 12.87 32.02 -11.41
N ASP A 122 13.54 30.91 -11.60
CA ASP A 122 14.48 30.58 -10.77
C ASP A 122 15.70 30.99 -11.05
N ARG A 123 15.88 31.66 -11.69
CA ARG A 123 17.14 31.93 -11.83
C ARG A 123 17.73 31.71 -12.74
#